data_4b9c009d197075cbcc5f10f8b9f31473
#
_entry.id   4b9c009d197075cbcc5f10f8b9f31473
#
_cell.length_a   1.000
_cell.length_b   1.000
_cell.length_c   1.000
_cell.angle_alpha   90.00
_cell.angle_beta   90.00
_cell.angle_gamma   90.00
#
_symmetry.space_group_name_H-M   'P 1'
#
loop_
_entity.id
_entity.type
_entity.pdbx_description
1 polymer ?
#
loop_
_entity_poly.entity_id
_entity_poly.type
_entity_poly.pdbx_seq_one_letter_code
_entity_poly.pdbx_strand_id
1 'polypeptide(L)'
;MPMPPVAETPDLDALSAFVELVGRRVWANRLRDLRREGESGSRAGRAILQRHAAELAIDRLLLRANRAPSTAERCIATLAASAARLADELTTPGRARLIKMLRAGLEGDATLIGPFHLLRTAAIQKARDFEVAFTGLESEAPFDLLIARCGVEAEIACDVISAEEGRSLHRGAWFRLADRIDPDLQTWLAAHPGRYLLKMTLPQGLRGSLRNNPAEGDTLAGLHQRIRDMLSAQSRAAYDPAVVLRLDPLLLAGSQADELGFLSSLRQEFGPEAHLSVTASGGGVFVMAARAGRENDVAAALRRRLSSLAPSRLTGTRPGILAVLVEDTDRTEWRSLRERLELEGEIRQFLTYASARTVVAVTCASRLELFGMSGPDAVAEGEYRFRNPAHPAAKDPGLAPSVLSSND
;
A
#
# COMPACT_ATOMS: atom_id res chain seq x y z
N MET A 1 1.61 5.70 -23.14
CA MET A 1 0.90 6.98 -23.14
C MET A 1 1.03 7.60 -21.75
N PRO A 2 1.39 8.86 -21.59
CA PRO A 2 1.48 9.49 -20.27
C PRO A 2 0.10 9.53 -19.59
N MET A 3 0.11 9.52 -18.25
CA MET A 3 -1.09 9.80 -17.44
C MET A 3 -1.81 11.06 -17.95
N PRO A 4 -3.16 11.14 -17.78
CA PRO A 4 -3.88 12.36 -18.12
C PRO A 4 -3.24 13.56 -17.43
N PRO A 5 -3.21 14.75 -18.10
CA PRO A 5 -2.53 15.92 -17.57
C PRO A 5 -3.09 16.27 -16.20
N VAL A 6 -2.22 16.24 -15.21
CA VAL A 6 -2.52 16.72 -13.85
C VAL A 6 -2.58 18.23 -13.92
N ALA A 7 -3.68 18.83 -13.49
CA ALA A 7 -3.83 20.28 -13.45
C ALA A 7 -2.66 20.93 -12.70
N GLU A 8 -2.12 22.01 -13.26
CA GLU A 8 -0.98 22.73 -12.64
C GLU A 8 -1.34 23.32 -11.27
N THR A 9 -2.58 23.78 -11.13
CA THR A 9 -3.16 24.31 -9.89
C THR A 9 -4.35 23.46 -9.46
N PRO A 10 -4.43 23.03 -8.18
CA PRO A 10 -5.61 22.34 -7.65
C PRO A 10 -6.85 23.25 -7.68
N ASP A 11 -7.96 22.68 -8.10
CA ASP A 11 -9.27 23.31 -8.00
C ASP A 11 -9.77 23.20 -6.54
N LEU A 12 -9.67 24.30 -5.78
CA LEU A 12 -10.05 24.33 -4.37
C LEU A 12 -11.57 24.23 -4.16
N ASP A 13 -12.36 24.70 -5.11
CA ASP A 13 -13.83 24.57 -5.05
C ASP A 13 -14.24 23.11 -5.22
N ALA A 14 -13.60 22.40 -6.16
CA ALA A 14 -13.84 20.98 -6.33
C ALA A 14 -13.34 20.15 -5.12
N LEU A 15 -12.25 20.53 -4.45
CA LEU A 15 -11.83 19.90 -3.21
C LEU A 15 -12.82 20.16 -2.07
N SER A 16 -13.36 21.36 -1.98
CA SER A 16 -14.40 21.69 -1.01
C SER A 16 -15.68 20.89 -1.29
N ALA A 17 -16.07 20.76 -2.56
CA ALA A 17 -17.19 19.94 -2.96
C ALA A 17 -16.99 18.44 -2.62
N PHE A 18 -15.75 17.92 -2.75
CA PHE A 18 -15.42 16.57 -2.29
C PHE A 18 -15.64 16.39 -0.79
N VAL A 19 -15.18 17.34 0.03
CA VAL A 19 -15.38 17.29 1.50
C VAL A 19 -16.86 17.37 1.87
N GLU A 20 -17.66 18.18 1.15
CA GLU A 20 -19.12 18.20 1.32
C GLU A 20 -19.74 16.85 0.95
N LEU A 21 -19.33 16.26 -0.16
CA LEU A 21 -19.82 14.98 -0.65
C LEU A 21 -19.66 13.86 0.38
N VAL A 22 -18.49 13.77 1.01
CA VAL A 22 -18.25 12.76 2.07
C VAL A 22 -18.88 13.15 3.41
N GLY A 23 -19.13 14.46 3.61
CA GLY A 23 -19.70 15.07 4.80
C GLY A 23 -18.64 15.71 5.70
N ARG A 24 -18.76 17.04 5.89
CA ARG A 24 -17.79 17.83 6.69
C ARG A 24 -17.51 17.24 8.08
N ARG A 25 -18.54 16.74 8.75
CA ARG A 25 -18.37 16.15 10.10
C ARG A 25 -17.56 14.85 10.05
N VAL A 26 -17.80 13.97 9.07
CA VAL A 26 -17.06 12.72 8.88
C VAL A 26 -15.59 13.06 8.62
N TRP A 27 -15.34 13.99 7.69
CA TRP A 27 -14.01 14.47 7.33
C TRP A 27 -13.26 15.05 8.54
N ALA A 28 -13.88 15.97 9.27
CA ALA A 28 -13.25 16.62 10.43
C ALA A 28 -12.93 15.62 11.56
N ASN A 29 -13.81 14.63 11.80
CA ASN A 29 -13.55 13.57 12.76
C ASN A 29 -12.35 12.72 12.33
N ARG A 30 -12.31 12.31 11.06
CA ARG A 30 -11.17 11.56 10.50
C ARG A 30 -9.85 12.27 10.70
N LEU A 31 -9.77 13.54 10.34
CA LEU A 31 -8.53 14.33 10.51
C LEU A 31 -8.12 14.50 11.97
N ARG A 32 -9.09 14.66 12.87
CA ARG A 32 -8.82 14.74 14.32
C ARG A 32 -8.20 13.44 14.82
N ASP A 33 -8.74 12.30 14.43
CA ASP A 33 -8.24 10.99 14.83
C ASP A 33 -6.82 10.76 14.29
N LEU A 34 -6.57 11.06 13.01
CA LEU A 34 -5.24 10.94 12.40
C LEU A 34 -4.20 11.83 13.09
N ARG A 35 -4.56 13.09 13.40
CA ARG A 35 -3.66 14.01 14.11
C ARG A 35 -3.32 13.48 15.49
N ARG A 36 -4.33 13.06 16.27
CA ARG A 36 -4.12 12.47 17.60
C ARG A 36 -3.19 11.27 17.59
N GLU A 37 -3.36 10.36 16.61
CA GLU A 37 -2.49 9.19 16.45
C GLU A 37 -1.05 9.59 16.05
N GLY A 38 -0.89 10.65 15.26
CA GLY A 38 0.41 11.17 14.85
C GLY A 38 1.14 12.01 15.92
N GLU A 39 0.43 12.60 16.88
CA GLU A 39 1.02 13.47 17.91
C GLU A 39 2.03 12.75 18.80
N SER A 40 1.90 11.45 18.96
CA SER A 40 2.83 10.64 19.77
C SER A 40 4.26 10.61 19.25
N GLY A 41 4.49 11.00 17.98
CA GLY A 41 5.79 10.89 17.30
C GLY A 41 6.32 9.45 17.18
N SER A 42 5.53 8.46 17.59
CA SER A 42 5.87 7.03 17.53
C SER A 42 6.05 6.55 16.08
N ARG A 43 6.72 5.41 15.89
CA ARG A 43 6.89 4.77 14.58
C ARG A 43 5.53 4.37 13.98
N ALA A 44 4.68 3.79 14.80
CA ALA A 44 3.31 3.44 14.40
C ALA A 44 2.49 4.69 14.01
N GLY A 45 2.55 5.77 14.80
CA GLY A 45 1.87 7.03 14.50
C GLY A 45 2.34 7.63 13.17
N ARG A 46 3.65 7.69 12.92
CA ARG A 46 4.19 8.15 11.63
C ARG A 46 3.72 7.28 10.46
N ALA A 47 3.70 5.95 10.64
CA ALA A 47 3.22 5.03 9.62
C ALA A 47 1.72 5.22 9.30
N ILE A 48 0.90 5.49 10.34
CA ILE A 48 -0.51 5.84 10.16
C ILE A 48 -0.66 7.13 9.34
N LEU A 49 0.07 8.19 9.68
CA LEU A 49 0.04 9.43 8.90
C LEU A 49 0.47 9.21 7.45
N GLN A 50 1.48 8.37 7.22
CA GLN A 50 1.92 8.03 5.86
C GLN A 50 0.87 7.19 5.12
N ARG A 51 0.21 6.25 5.78
CA ARG A 51 -0.87 5.45 5.19
C ARG A 51 -2.05 6.33 4.74
N HIS A 52 -2.37 7.35 5.52
CA HIS A 52 -3.45 8.30 5.29
C HIS A 52 -2.98 9.64 4.68
N ALA A 53 -1.90 9.59 3.91
CA ALA A 53 -1.32 10.77 3.28
C ALA A 53 -2.28 11.49 2.32
N ALA A 54 -3.25 10.78 1.72
CA ALA A 54 -4.22 11.37 0.81
C ALA A 54 -5.16 12.35 1.53
N GLU A 55 -5.72 11.93 2.68
CA GLU A 55 -6.59 12.77 3.51
C GLU A 55 -5.84 14.01 4.02
N LEU A 56 -4.60 13.81 4.49
CA LEU A 56 -3.76 14.89 4.99
C LEU A 56 -3.31 15.86 3.86
N ALA A 57 -3.16 15.37 2.62
CA ALA A 57 -2.84 16.20 1.47
C ALA A 57 -4.01 17.10 1.09
N ILE A 58 -5.23 16.56 1.03
CA ILE A 58 -6.45 17.34 0.76
C ILE A 58 -6.63 18.43 1.83
N ASP A 59 -6.48 18.07 3.11
CA ASP A 59 -6.59 19.03 4.22
C ASP A 59 -5.55 20.15 4.12
N ARG A 60 -4.30 19.81 3.81
CA ARG A 60 -3.23 20.81 3.63
C ARG A 60 -3.49 21.76 2.47
N LEU A 61 -4.01 21.26 1.36
CA LEU A 61 -4.35 22.07 0.20
C LEU A 61 -5.47 23.06 0.51
N LEU A 62 -6.49 22.63 1.23
CA LEU A 62 -7.59 23.50 1.67
C LEU A 62 -7.16 24.57 2.68
N LEU A 63 -6.19 24.25 3.56
CA LEU A 63 -5.70 25.18 4.59
C LEU A 63 -4.62 26.14 4.08
N ARG A 64 -3.83 25.75 3.08
CA ARG A 64 -2.62 26.47 2.63
C ARG A 64 -2.63 26.73 1.13
N ALA A 65 -3.62 27.46 0.66
CA ALA A 65 -3.81 27.80 -0.77
C ALA A 65 -2.59 28.51 -1.42
N ASN A 66 -1.72 29.15 -0.63
CA ASN A 66 -0.60 29.97 -1.13
C ASN A 66 0.71 29.19 -1.34
N ARG A 67 0.75 27.87 -1.07
CA ARG A 67 1.93 27.04 -1.29
C ARG A 67 1.80 26.28 -2.61
N ALA A 68 2.89 26.26 -3.41
CA ALA A 68 2.94 25.40 -4.59
C ALA A 68 2.79 23.91 -4.21
N PRO A 69 1.78 23.19 -4.75
CA PRO A 69 1.53 21.81 -4.44
C PRO A 69 2.57 20.88 -5.08
N SER A 70 2.93 19.82 -4.39
CA SER A 70 3.74 18.74 -4.96
C SER A 70 2.97 17.97 -6.04
N THR A 71 3.66 17.18 -6.85
CA THR A 71 3.03 16.30 -7.86
C THR A 71 2.01 15.36 -7.23
N ALA A 72 2.36 14.74 -6.10
CA ALA A 72 1.45 13.86 -5.37
C ALA A 72 0.19 14.59 -4.88
N GLU A 73 0.34 15.80 -4.34
CA GLU A 73 -0.80 16.61 -3.90
C GLU A 73 -1.70 17.01 -5.08
N ARG A 74 -1.14 17.34 -6.25
CA ARG A 74 -1.93 17.61 -7.47
C ARG A 74 -2.71 16.38 -7.94
N CYS A 75 -2.07 15.21 -7.96
CA CYS A 75 -2.74 13.96 -8.34
C CYS A 75 -3.90 13.63 -7.39
N ILE A 76 -3.68 13.74 -6.08
CA ILE A 76 -4.73 13.52 -5.07
C ILE A 76 -5.87 14.53 -5.26
N ALA A 77 -5.55 15.81 -5.48
CA ALA A 77 -6.55 16.84 -5.75
C ALA A 77 -7.39 16.52 -7.00
N THR A 78 -6.73 16.10 -8.09
CA THR A 78 -7.41 15.68 -9.32
C THR A 78 -8.35 14.51 -9.09
N LEU A 79 -7.96 13.52 -8.30
CA LEU A 79 -8.81 12.36 -7.97
C LEU A 79 -10.00 12.77 -7.09
N ALA A 80 -9.78 13.61 -6.09
CA ALA A 80 -10.85 14.14 -5.25
C ALA A 80 -11.85 14.98 -6.06
N ALA A 81 -11.36 15.88 -6.93
CA ALA A 81 -12.21 16.64 -7.85
C ALA A 81 -12.97 15.74 -8.83
N SER A 82 -12.34 14.65 -9.29
CA SER A 82 -13.01 13.67 -10.15
C SER A 82 -14.13 12.92 -9.43
N ALA A 83 -13.95 12.63 -8.12
CA ALA A 83 -15.01 12.03 -7.31
C ALA A 83 -16.21 12.97 -7.17
N ALA A 84 -15.98 14.27 -6.95
CA ALA A 84 -17.03 15.26 -6.84
C ALA A 84 -17.82 15.39 -8.17
N ARG A 85 -17.12 15.51 -9.30
CA ARG A 85 -17.74 15.58 -10.63
C ARG A 85 -18.54 14.30 -10.96
N LEU A 86 -17.96 13.13 -10.71
CA LEU A 86 -18.65 11.86 -10.92
C LEU A 86 -19.95 11.79 -10.11
N ALA A 87 -19.95 12.30 -8.87
CA ALA A 87 -21.17 12.32 -8.04
C ALA A 87 -22.31 13.13 -8.67
N ASP A 88 -22.01 14.14 -9.49
CA ASP A 88 -23.01 14.95 -10.20
C ASP A 88 -23.47 14.29 -11.52
N GLU A 89 -22.65 13.40 -12.10
CA GLU A 89 -22.96 12.65 -13.32
C GLU A 89 -23.80 11.39 -13.05
N LEU A 90 -23.67 10.81 -11.85
CA LEU A 90 -24.34 9.56 -11.46
C LEU A 90 -25.84 9.77 -11.15
N THR A 91 -26.62 8.70 -11.37
CA THR A 91 -28.00 8.62 -10.85
C THR A 91 -28.03 8.75 -9.31
N THR A 92 -29.19 9.08 -8.75
CA THR A 92 -29.32 9.18 -7.27
C THR A 92 -28.86 7.90 -6.54
N PRO A 93 -29.20 6.68 -6.97
CA PRO A 93 -28.66 5.47 -6.37
C PRO A 93 -27.14 5.32 -6.56
N GLY A 94 -26.61 5.61 -7.75
CA GLY A 94 -25.19 5.56 -8.05
C GLY A 94 -24.38 6.53 -7.17
N ARG A 95 -24.87 7.77 -7.04
CA ARG A 95 -24.30 8.78 -6.13
C ARG A 95 -24.28 8.29 -4.67
N ALA A 96 -25.34 7.68 -4.20
CA ALA A 96 -25.42 7.16 -2.83
C ALA A 96 -24.38 6.06 -2.60
N ARG A 97 -24.14 5.16 -3.58
CA ARG A 97 -23.12 4.13 -3.53
C ARG A 97 -21.71 4.72 -3.53
N LEU A 98 -21.44 5.72 -4.35
CA LEU A 98 -20.16 6.42 -4.36
C LEU A 98 -19.89 7.06 -3.00
N ILE A 99 -20.86 7.77 -2.40
CA ILE A 99 -20.72 8.36 -1.06
C ILE A 99 -20.45 7.28 -0.01
N LYS A 100 -21.17 6.16 -0.06
CA LYS A 100 -20.95 5.03 0.86
C LYS A 100 -19.52 4.48 0.73
N MET A 101 -19.04 4.28 -0.50
CA MET A 101 -17.68 3.79 -0.77
C MET A 101 -16.60 4.77 -0.25
N LEU A 102 -16.76 6.07 -0.51
CA LEU A 102 -15.84 7.12 -0.02
C LEU A 102 -15.83 7.18 1.51
N ARG A 103 -17.00 7.11 2.17
CA ARG A 103 -17.10 7.11 3.64
C ARG A 103 -16.48 5.87 4.25
N ALA A 104 -16.69 4.69 3.66
CA ALA A 104 -16.02 3.47 4.11
C ALA A 104 -14.50 3.59 4.04
N GLY A 105 -13.95 4.30 3.05
CA GLY A 105 -12.51 4.64 2.96
C GLY A 105 -12.01 5.60 4.05
N LEU A 106 -12.91 6.24 4.81
CA LEU A 106 -12.56 7.12 5.93
C LEU A 106 -12.77 6.47 7.31
N GLU A 107 -13.17 5.20 7.36
CA GLU A 107 -13.45 4.48 8.60
C GLU A 107 -12.30 3.54 8.99
N GLY A 108 -12.00 3.48 10.29
CA GLY A 108 -11.00 2.55 10.83
C GLY A 108 -9.65 2.62 10.09
N ASP A 109 -9.11 1.47 9.69
CA ASP A 109 -7.85 1.34 8.94
C ASP A 109 -8.02 1.50 7.42
N ALA A 110 -9.24 1.66 6.93
CA ALA A 110 -9.49 1.88 5.51
C ALA A 110 -8.93 3.22 5.03
N THR A 111 -8.63 3.29 3.73
CA THR A 111 -8.05 4.47 3.07
C THR A 111 -8.89 4.88 1.85
N LEU A 112 -8.70 6.11 1.38
CA LEU A 112 -9.27 6.55 0.11
C LEU A 112 -8.60 5.93 -1.12
N ILE A 113 -7.61 5.06 -0.92
CA ILE A 113 -6.85 4.46 -2.01
C ILE A 113 -7.73 3.63 -2.95
N GLY A 114 -8.65 2.83 -2.40
CA GLY A 114 -9.57 2.02 -3.22
C GLY A 114 -10.44 2.86 -4.15
N PRO A 115 -11.23 3.81 -3.63
CA PRO A 115 -12.00 4.76 -4.45
C PRO A 115 -11.12 5.52 -5.46
N PHE A 116 -9.94 5.97 -5.07
CA PHE A 116 -9.03 6.70 -5.96
C PHE A 116 -8.42 5.80 -7.04
N HIS A 117 -8.16 4.54 -6.73
CA HIS A 117 -7.73 3.56 -7.72
C HIS A 117 -8.79 3.34 -8.80
N LEU A 118 -10.07 3.19 -8.42
CA LEU A 118 -11.20 3.10 -9.35
C LEU A 118 -11.26 4.32 -10.29
N LEU A 119 -11.21 5.53 -9.72
CA LEU A 119 -11.26 6.78 -10.50
C LEU A 119 -10.07 6.92 -11.44
N ARG A 120 -8.88 6.55 -10.97
CA ARG A 120 -7.66 6.57 -11.77
C ARG A 120 -7.74 5.57 -12.92
N THR A 121 -8.21 4.34 -12.65
CA THR A 121 -8.41 3.32 -13.68
C THR A 121 -9.37 3.82 -14.75
N ALA A 122 -10.50 4.41 -14.37
CA ALA A 122 -11.42 5.03 -15.30
C ALA A 122 -10.77 6.15 -16.14
N ALA A 123 -9.99 7.02 -15.51
CA ALA A 123 -9.28 8.11 -16.19
C ALA A 123 -8.24 7.58 -17.21
N ILE A 124 -7.50 6.51 -16.86
CA ILE A 124 -6.56 5.86 -17.78
C ILE A 124 -7.30 5.28 -19.00
N GLN A 125 -8.44 4.63 -18.80
CA GLN A 125 -9.19 4.07 -19.92
C GLN A 125 -9.79 5.17 -20.81
N LYS A 126 -10.31 6.26 -20.24
CA LYS A 126 -10.73 7.45 -21.00
C LYS A 126 -9.57 8.04 -21.83
N ALA A 127 -8.36 8.11 -21.26
CA ALA A 127 -7.17 8.59 -21.98
C ALA A 127 -6.70 7.65 -23.11
N ARG A 128 -7.19 6.42 -23.15
CA ARG A 128 -6.97 5.41 -24.21
C ARG A 128 -8.14 5.36 -25.20
N ASP A 129 -8.99 6.37 -25.23
CA ASP A 129 -10.15 6.51 -26.11
C ASP A 129 -11.22 5.44 -25.88
N PHE A 130 -11.37 4.94 -24.66
CA PHE A 130 -12.52 4.11 -24.28
C PHE A 130 -13.65 4.98 -23.72
N GLU A 131 -14.89 4.65 -24.11
CA GLU A 131 -16.07 5.02 -23.34
C GLU A 131 -16.06 4.23 -22.03
N VAL A 132 -16.32 4.92 -20.90
CA VAL A 132 -16.25 4.32 -19.57
C VAL A 132 -17.53 4.56 -18.81
N ALA A 133 -18.22 3.48 -18.44
CA ALA A 133 -19.39 3.51 -17.57
C ALA A 133 -19.08 2.90 -16.20
N PHE A 134 -19.54 3.56 -15.12
CA PHE A 134 -19.38 3.11 -13.73
C PHE A 134 -20.51 2.14 -13.33
N THR A 135 -20.56 0.98 -13.99
CA THR A 135 -21.65 0.00 -13.87
C THR A 135 -21.80 -0.54 -12.45
N GLY A 136 -20.70 -0.74 -11.72
CA GLY A 136 -20.75 -1.13 -10.31
C GLY A 136 -21.45 -0.11 -9.43
N LEU A 137 -21.33 1.18 -9.74
CA LEU A 137 -22.03 2.25 -9.03
C LEU A 137 -23.48 2.40 -9.50
N GLU A 138 -23.76 2.26 -10.79
CA GLU A 138 -25.10 2.51 -11.35
C GLU A 138 -26.06 1.34 -11.19
N SER A 139 -25.61 0.11 -11.44
CA SER A 139 -26.46 -1.08 -11.50
C SER A 139 -26.08 -2.22 -10.55
N GLU A 140 -25.17 -1.97 -9.62
CA GLU A 140 -24.64 -3.01 -8.70
C GLU A 140 -24.04 -4.21 -9.42
N ALA A 141 -23.49 -4.00 -10.63
CA ALA A 141 -22.77 -5.05 -11.34
C ALA A 141 -21.61 -5.59 -10.47
N PRO A 142 -21.22 -6.87 -10.61
CA PRO A 142 -20.10 -7.43 -9.84
C PRO A 142 -18.77 -6.76 -10.18
N PHE A 143 -18.62 -6.22 -11.39
CA PHE A 143 -17.46 -5.43 -11.83
C PHE A 143 -17.72 -3.92 -11.68
N ASP A 144 -16.66 -3.14 -11.65
CA ASP A 144 -16.76 -1.70 -11.35
C ASP A 144 -17.02 -0.85 -12.61
N LEU A 145 -16.29 -1.13 -13.69
CA LEU A 145 -16.35 -0.37 -14.92
C LEU A 145 -16.70 -1.26 -16.13
N LEU A 146 -17.51 -0.74 -17.01
CA LEU A 146 -17.66 -1.24 -18.37
C LEU A 146 -16.92 -0.27 -19.31
N ILE A 147 -16.01 -0.78 -20.10
CA ILE A 147 -15.31 0.00 -21.12
C ILE A 147 -15.73 -0.46 -22.52
N ALA A 148 -15.89 0.49 -23.43
CA ALA A 148 -16.26 0.21 -24.81
C ALA A 148 -15.38 1.00 -25.78
N ARG A 149 -14.95 0.36 -26.89
CA ARG A 149 -14.17 0.99 -27.95
C ARG A 149 -14.30 0.19 -29.24
N CYS A 150 -14.56 0.86 -30.37
CA CYS A 150 -14.68 0.22 -31.69
C CYS A 150 -15.65 -0.98 -31.72
N GLY A 151 -16.76 -0.91 -30.99
CA GLY A 151 -17.76 -1.97 -30.92
C GLY A 151 -17.41 -3.17 -30.03
N VAL A 152 -16.29 -3.12 -29.31
CA VAL A 152 -15.90 -4.16 -28.35
C VAL A 152 -16.05 -3.62 -26.94
N GLU A 153 -16.56 -4.45 -26.05
CA GLU A 153 -16.72 -4.14 -24.62
C GLU A 153 -15.84 -5.03 -23.74
N ALA A 154 -15.42 -4.51 -22.60
CA ALA A 154 -14.75 -5.29 -21.55
C ALA A 154 -15.17 -4.82 -20.15
N GLU A 155 -15.18 -5.77 -19.21
CA GLU A 155 -15.45 -5.53 -17.79
C GLU A 155 -14.14 -5.24 -17.06
N ILE A 156 -14.12 -4.27 -16.15
CA ILE A 156 -12.97 -4.04 -15.28
C ILE A 156 -13.42 -4.18 -13.83
N ALA A 157 -12.74 -5.06 -13.09
CA ALA A 157 -12.85 -5.16 -11.64
C ALA A 157 -11.60 -4.54 -11.00
N CYS A 158 -11.81 -3.50 -10.19
CA CYS A 158 -10.76 -2.84 -9.42
C CYS A 158 -10.66 -3.45 -8.02
N ASP A 159 -9.45 -3.71 -7.54
CA ASP A 159 -9.22 -4.15 -6.16
C ASP A 159 -7.93 -3.57 -5.59
N VAL A 160 -7.85 -3.52 -4.26
CA VAL A 160 -6.65 -3.12 -3.53
C VAL A 160 -6.18 -4.29 -2.70
N ILE A 161 -4.92 -4.67 -2.86
CA ILE A 161 -4.31 -5.81 -2.20
C ILE A 161 -3.19 -5.29 -1.31
N SER A 162 -3.28 -5.60 -0.01
CA SER A 162 -2.20 -5.26 0.90
C SER A 162 -1.04 -6.26 0.77
N ALA A 163 0.19 -5.76 0.64
CA ALA A 163 1.39 -6.60 0.70
C ALA A 163 1.51 -7.35 2.04
N GLU A 164 0.84 -6.88 3.10
CA GLU A 164 0.77 -7.59 4.39
C GLU A 164 0.13 -8.97 4.27
N GLU A 165 -0.75 -9.21 3.27
CA GLU A 165 -1.35 -10.52 3.03
C GLU A 165 -0.31 -11.60 2.65
N GLY A 166 0.83 -11.18 2.08
CA GLY A 166 1.96 -12.05 1.73
C GLY A 166 3.09 -12.05 2.75
N ARG A 167 3.00 -11.26 3.81
CA ARG A 167 4.05 -11.17 4.84
C ARG A 167 3.73 -12.02 6.05
N SER A 168 4.74 -12.69 6.54
CA SER A 168 4.68 -13.36 7.85
C SER A 168 4.99 -12.40 9.01
N LEU A 169 5.72 -11.33 8.76
CA LEU A 169 6.01 -10.26 9.71
C LEU A 169 5.38 -8.96 9.24
N HIS A 170 4.26 -8.56 9.87
CA HIS A 170 3.52 -7.36 9.51
C HIS A 170 4.22 -6.10 10.02
N ARG A 171 4.33 -5.08 9.17
CA ARG A 171 4.95 -3.79 9.53
C ARG A 171 4.26 -3.11 10.70
N GLY A 172 2.92 -3.19 10.75
CA GLY A 172 2.15 -2.59 11.85
C GLY A 172 2.51 -3.16 13.21
N ALA A 173 2.51 -4.50 13.32
CA ALA A 173 2.89 -5.19 14.55
C ALA A 173 4.35 -4.91 14.94
N TRP A 174 5.26 -4.86 13.96
CA TRP A 174 6.66 -4.52 14.18
C TRP A 174 6.83 -3.11 14.75
N PHE A 175 6.19 -2.09 14.16
CA PHE A 175 6.31 -0.71 14.66
C PHE A 175 5.78 -0.57 16.08
N ARG A 176 4.67 -1.22 16.40
CA ARG A 176 4.13 -1.22 17.78
C ARG A 176 5.03 -1.94 18.77
N LEU A 177 5.65 -3.05 18.36
CA LEU A 177 6.65 -3.73 19.20
C LEU A 177 7.85 -2.83 19.45
N ALA A 178 8.39 -2.20 18.40
CA ALA A 178 9.50 -1.29 18.48
C ALA A 178 9.20 -0.08 19.38
N ASP A 179 8.03 0.55 19.22
CA ASP A 179 7.61 1.67 20.06
C ASP A 179 7.43 1.28 21.53
N ARG A 180 6.93 0.07 21.80
CA ARG A 180 6.74 -0.45 23.14
C ARG A 180 8.04 -0.70 23.88
N ILE A 181 9.08 -1.17 23.15
CA ILE A 181 10.38 -1.50 23.72
C ILE A 181 11.30 -0.28 23.82
N ASP A 182 11.09 0.74 23.01
CA ASP A 182 11.99 1.89 22.88
C ASP A 182 12.38 2.55 24.21
N PRO A 183 11.46 2.80 25.16
CA PRO A 183 11.81 3.39 26.45
C PRO A 183 12.76 2.51 27.29
N ASP A 184 12.56 1.19 27.26
CA ASP A 184 13.43 0.25 27.98
C ASP A 184 14.83 0.21 27.34
N LEU A 185 14.91 0.26 26.00
CA LEU A 185 16.18 0.32 25.27
C LEU A 185 16.94 1.63 25.55
N GLN A 186 16.24 2.76 25.61
CA GLN A 186 16.85 4.05 25.96
C GLN A 186 17.46 4.01 27.36
N THR A 187 16.72 3.47 28.33
CA THR A 187 17.18 3.30 29.71
C THR A 187 18.38 2.35 29.80
N TRP A 188 18.28 1.22 29.10
CA TRP A 188 19.38 0.24 29.07
C TRP A 188 20.65 0.79 28.42
N LEU A 189 20.54 1.52 27.30
CA LEU A 189 21.66 2.18 26.61
C LEU A 189 22.33 3.26 27.48
N ALA A 190 21.57 4.00 28.26
CA ALA A 190 22.12 4.99 29.19
C ALA A 190 23.03 4.35 30.24
N ALA A 191 22.69 3.14 30.69
CA ALA A 191 23.50 2.36 31.64
C ALA A 191 24.65 1.55 30.97
N HIS A 192 24.47 1.22 29.68
CA HIS A 192 25.42 0.40 28.91
C HIS A 192 25.76 1.08 27.57
N PRO A 193 26.52 2.19 27.59
CA PRO A 193 26.89 2.89 26.35
C PRO A 193 27.60 1.98 25.38
N GLY A 194 27.23 1.96 24.12
CA GLY A 194 27.83 1.11 23.10
C GLY A 194 26.96 0.98 21.84
N ARG A 195 27.37 0.08 20.96
CA ARG A 195 26.66 -0.21 19.71
C ARG A 195 26.23 -1.66 19.69
N TYR A 196 24.93 -1.89 19.59
CA TYR A 196 24.34 -3.22 19.74
C TYR A 196 23.39 -3.53 18.56
N LEU A 197 23.35 -4.81 18.20
CA LEU A 197 22.44 -5.35 17.20
C LEU A 197 21.69 -6.55 17.79
N LEU A 198 20.40 -6.40 17.98
CA LEU A 198 19.49 -7.48 18.34
C LEU A 198 18.90 -8.09 17.06
N LYS A 199 19.32 -9.32 16.76
CA LYS A 199 18.74 -10.14 15.70
C LYS A 199 17.57 -10.94 16.27
N MET A 200 16.42 -10.84 15.64
CA MET A 200 15.19 -11.53 16.02
C MET A 200 14.72 -12.42 14.87
N THR A 201 14.58 -13.69 15.11
CA THR A 201 13.87 -14.59 14.18
C THR A 201 12.56 -15.01 14.83
N LEU A 202 11.44 -14.78 14.14
CA LEU A 202 10.09 -15.09 14.58
C LEU A 202 9.57 -16.29 13.75
N PRO A 203 9.69 -17.53 14.24
CA PRO A 203 9.34 -18.72 13.47
C PRO A 203 7.90 -18.71 12.96
N GLN A 204 6.97 -18.22 13.77
CA GLN A 204 5.55 -18.11 13.45
C GLN A 204 5.16 -16.76 12.85
N GLY A 205 6.15 -15.86 12.65
CA GLY A 205 5.90 -14.49 12.23
C GLY A 205 5.32 -13.61 13.34
N LEU A 206 4.83 -12.45 12.96
CA LEU A 206 4.15 -11.50 13.86
C LEU A 206 3.08 -10.76 13.05
N ARG A 207 1.83 -11.05 13.31
CA ARG A 207 0.71 -10.41 12.62
C ARG A 207 0.13 -9.29 13.45
N GLY A 208 -0.45 -8.31 12.80
CA GLY A 208 -1.15 -7.19 13.44
C GLY A 208 -1.17 -5.93 12.60
N SER A 209 -2.13 -5.05 12.91
CA SER A 209 -2.33 -3.77 12.24
C SER A 209 -1.46 -2.66 12.86
N LEU A 210 -1.47 -1.47 12.25
CA LEU A 210 -0.83 -0.26 12.81
C LEU A 210 -1.55 0.23 14.07
N ARG A 211 -2.87 0.03 14.16
CA ARG A 211 -3.67 0.44 15.31
C ARG A 211 -3.71 -0.63 16.38
N ASN A 212 -3.87 -0.19 17.62
CA ASN A 212 -4.00 -1.10 18.74
C ASN A 212 -5.25 -1.98 18.57
N ASN A 213 -5.03 -3.29 18.52
CA ASN A 213 -6.07 -4.29 18.64
C ASN A 213 -5.86 -5.03 19.96
N PRO A 214 -6.84 -5.03 20.88
CA PRO A 214 -6.71 -5.70 22.17
C PRO A 214 -6.31 -7.18 22.06
N ALA A 215 -6.82 -7.88 21.05
CA ALA A 215 -6.49 -9.30 20.80
C ALA A 215 -5.02 -9.55 20.44
N GLU A 216 -4.28 -8.54 19.96
CA GLU A 216 -2.88 -8.65 19.57
C GLU A 216 -1.93 -8.27 20.72
N GLY A 217 -2.47 -7.66 21.80
CA GLY A 217 -1.69 -7.10 22.90
C GLY A 217 -0.85 -8.14 23.65
N ASP A 218 -1.35 -9.35 23.82
CA ASP A 218 -0.68 -10.40 24.60
C ASP A 218 0.60 -10.91 23.93
N THR A 219 0.58 -11.09 22.61
CA THR A 219 1.77 -11.54 21.85
C THR A 219 2.88 -10.50 21.89
N LEU A 220 2.55 -9.22 21.67
CA LEU A 220 3.52 -8.12 21.74
C LEU A 220 4.07 -7.95 23.15
N ALA A 221 3.23 -8.11 24.19
CA ALA A 221 3.65 -8.06 25.59
C ALA A 221 4.63 -9.19 25.92
N GLY A 222 4.34 -10.40 25.45
CA GLY A 222 5.22 -11.55 25.65
C GLY A 222 6.60 -11.37 24.99
N LEU A 223 6.65 -10.87 23.75
CA LEU A 223 7.92 -10.57 23.06
C LEU A 223 8.70 -9.45 23.76
N HIS A 224 8.02 -8.39 24.16
CA HIS A 224 8.61 -7.31 24.92
C HIS A 224 9.26 -7.82 26.22
N GLN A 225 8.53 -8.62 27.00
CA GLN A 225 9.05 -9.18 28.26
C GLN A 225 10.29 -10.02 28.04
N ARG A 226 10.31 -10.90 27.01
CA ARG A 226 11.49 -11.72 26.68
C ARG A 226 12.72 -10.88 26.33
N ILE A 227 12.56 -9.77 25.62
CA ILE A 227 13.66 -8.87 25.30
C ILE A 227 14.16 -8.20 26.58
N ARG A 228 13.27 -7.74 27.47
CA ARG A 228 13.64 -7.16 28.78
C ARG A 228 14.40 -8.16 29.62
N ASP A 229 13.91 -9.40 29.72
CA ASP A 229 14.56 -10.46 30.51
C ASP A 229 15.97 -10.75 30.00
N MET A 230 16.15 -10.83 28.68
CA MET A 230 17.45 -11.03 28.03
C MET A 230 18.41 -9.88 28.33
N LEU A 231 17.95 -8.63 28.23
CA LEU A 231 18.76 -7.44 28.50
C LEU A 231 19.12 -7.34 30.00
N SER A 232 18.18 -7.65 30.90
CA SER A 232 18.39 -7.62 32.35
C SER A 232 19.38 -8.70 32.80
N ALA A 233 19.31 -9.89 32.19
CA ALA A 233 20.24 -10.99 32.43
C ALA A 233 21.58 -10.80 31.72
N GLN A 234 21.77 -9.72 30.96
CA GLN A 234 22.94 -9.48 30.09
C GLN A 234 23.31 -10.69 29.20
N SER A 235 22.26 -11.46 28.82
CA SER A 235 22.40 -12.62 27.97
C SER A 235 22.60 -12.21 26.51
N ARG A 236 23.48 -12.92 25.80
CA ARG A 236 23.73 -12.68 24.37
C ARG A 236 22.78 -13.47 23.46
N ALA A 237 22.05 -14.42 24.00
CA ALA A 237 21.10 -15.23 23.23
C ALA A 237 19.97 -15.72 24.12
N ALA A 238 18.77 -15.80 23.54
CA ALA A 238 17.62 -16.46 24.14
C ALA A 238 16.87 -17.22 23.03
N TYR A 239 16.41 -18.41 23.37
CA TYR A 239 15.75 -19.33 22.43
C TYR A 239 14.46 -19.83 23.04
N ASP A 240 13.33 -19.62 22.36
CA ASP A 240 12.09 -20.30 22.64
C ASP A 240 11.31 -20.57 21.32
N PRO A 241 10.22 -21.35 21.35
CA PRO A 241 9.44 -21.64 20.14
C PRO A 241 8.84 -20.42 19.46
N ALA A 242 8.66 -19.29 20.17
CA ALA A 242 8.06 -18.07 19.64
C ALA A 242 9.10 -17.13 19.04
N VAL A 243 10.34 -17.10 19.59
CA VAL A 243 11.38 -16.18 19.13
C VAL A 243 12.77 -16.69 19.40
N VAL A 244 13.67 -16.48 18.44
CA VAL A 244 15.11 -16.62 18.61
C VAL A 244 15.71 -15.22 18.66
N LEU A 245 16.35 -14.89 19.78
CA LEU A 245 17.01 -13.60 20.03
C LEU A 245 18.53 -13.79 20.08
N ARG A 246 19.27 -12.89 19.42
CA ARG A 246 20.71 -12.83 19.48
C ARG A 246 21.19 -11.38 19.54
N LEU A 247 21.93 -11.04 20.59
CA LEU A 247 22.53 -9.73 20.79
C LEU A 247 24.02 -9.78 20.44
N ASP A 248 24.38 -9.07 19.37
CA ASP A 248 25.74 -8.97 18.87
C ASP A 248 26.26 -7.52 19.02
N PRO A 249 27.59 -7.30 19.16
CA PRO A 249 28.17 -5.97 18.94
C PRO A 249 27.88 -5.52 17.50
N LEU A 250 27.51 -4.26 17.32
CA LEU A 250 27.29 -3.69 16.00
C LEU A 250 28.64 -3.28 15.39
N LEU A 251 29.20 -4.14 14.55
CA LEU A 251 30.44 -3.93 13.83
C LEU A 251 30.17 -3.63 12.36
N LEU A 252 29.71 -2.41 12.05
CA LEU A 252 29.52 -1.99 10.66
C LEU A 252 30.65 -1.07 10.22
N ALA A 253 31.23 -1.36 9.07
CA ALA A 253 32.30 -0.59 8.44
C ALA A 253 31.88 0.84 8.04
N GLY A 254 30.60 1.15 8.06
CA GLY A 254 30.01 2.45 7.68
C GLY A 254 29.60 3.34 8.85
N SER A 255 30.24 3.24 10.01
CA SER A 255 29.83 3.92 11.25
C SER A 255 29.88 5.46 11.24
N GLN A 256 30.24 6.08 10.12
CA GLN A 256 30.23 7.54 9.90
C GLN A 256 29.15 8.00 8.93
N ALA A 257 28.31 7.08 8.40
CA ALA A 257 27.18 7.44 7.57
C ALA A 257 26.07 8.10 8.42
N ASP A 258 25.33 8.99 7.81
CA ASP A 258 24.09 9.51 8.37
C ASP A 258 23.09 8.36 8.64
N GLU A 259 22.01 8.64 9.38
CA GLU A 259 21.00 7.64 9.78
C GLU A 259 20.43 6.86 8.57
N LEU A 260 20.26 7.51 7.43
CA LEU A 260 19.75 6.90 6.20
C LEU A 260 20.76 5.96 5.56
N GLY A 261 22.04 6.34 5.50
CA GLY A 261 23.12 5.49 5.00
C GLY A 261 23.35 4.28 5.89
N PHE A 262 23.20 4.45 7.19
CA PHE A 262 23.28 3.38 8.17
C PHE A 262 22.15 2.34 8.00
N LEU A 263 20.88 2.78 7.86
CA LEU A 263 19.74 1.91 7.60
C LEU A 263 19.86 1.19 6.26
N SER A 264 20.41 1.87 5.24
CA SER A 264 20.67 1.27 3.93
C SER A 264 21.70 0.14 4.02
N SER A 265 22.79 0.36 4.75
CA SER A 265 23.81 -0.68 4.97
C SER A 265 23.28 -1.87 5.75
N LEU A 266 22.44 -1.64 6.76
CA LEU A 266 21.76 -2.71 7.49
C LEU A 266 20.82 -3.53 6.59
N ARG A 267 20.07 -2.87 5.70
CA ARG A 267 19.20 -3.56 4.75
C ARG A 267 19.97 -4.39 3.72
N GLN A 268 21.16 -3.94 3.32
CA GLN A 268 22.06 -4.74 2.46
C GLN A 268 22.56 -6.00 3.17
N GLU A 269 22.84 -5.91 4.47
CA GLU A 269 23.32 -7.06 5.25
C GLU A 269 22.21 -8.07 5.61
N PHE A 270 21.03 -7.56 6.00
CA PHE A 270 19.92 -8.42 6.49
C PHE A 270 18.87 -8.76 5.45
N GLY A 271 18.99 -8.22 4.25
CA GLY A 271 18.04 -8.37 3.16
C GLY A 271 16.93 -7.29 3.16
N PRO A 272 16.27 -7.10 2.01
CA PRO A 272 15.24 -6.09 1.82
C PRO A 272 14.00 -6.31 2.69
N GLU A 273 13.80 -7.55 3.15
CA GLU A 273 12.65 -7.97 3.96
C GLU A 273 12.85 -7.76 5.47
N ALA A 274 14.06 -7.36 5.90
CA ALA A 274 14.32 -7.17 7.31
C ALA A 274 13.58 -5.94 7.87
N HIS A 275 12.87 -6.17 8.96
CA HIS A 275 12.24 -5.10 9.71
C HIS A 275 13.26 -4.51 10.68
N LEU A 276 13.61 -3.25 10.48
CA LEU A 276 14.66 -2.55 11.23
C LEU A 276 14.07 -1.48 12.14
N SER A 277 14.64 -1.34 13.33
CA SER A 277 14.37 -0.24 14.24
C SER A 277 15.69 0.21 14.92
N VAL A 278 15.90 1.51 15.01
CA VAL A 278 17.05 2.11 15.65
C VAL A 278 16.59 2.93 16.86
N THR A 279 17.26 2.72 17.98
CA THR A 279 17.13 3.52 19.21
C THR A 279 18.48 4.10 19.55
N ALA A 280 18.57 5.41 19.77
CA ALA A 280 19.79 6.09 20.18
C ALA A 280 19.57 6.78 21.54
N SER A 281 20.53 6.62 22.45
CA SER A 281 20.50 7.25 23.77
C SER A 281 21.90 7.28 24.38
N GLY A 282 22.27 8.35 25.09
CA GLY A 282 23.52 8.43 25.84
C GLY A 282 24.80 8.19 25.02
N GLY A 283 24.80 8.51 23.72
CA GLY A 283 25.91 8.21 22.81
C GLY A 283 25.98 6.74 22.34
N GLY A 284 25.05 5.89 22.78
CA GLY A 284 24.88 4.52 22.33
C GLY A 284 23.84 4.38 21.21
N VAL A 285 23.95 3.30 20.43
CA VAL A 285 23.02 2.93 19.37
C VAL A 285 22.59 1.47 19.53
N PHE A 286 21.29 1.23 19.53
CA PHE A 286 20.71 -0.11 19.57
C PHE A 286 19.88 -0.34 18.33
N VAL A 287 20.24 -1.33 17.55
CA VAL A 287 19.50 -1.73 16.35
C VAL A 287 18.77 -3.03 16.64
N MET A 288 17.47 -3.06 16.33
CA MET A 288 16.71 -4.30 16.25
C MET A 288 16.48 -4.65 14.79
N ALA A 289 16.80 -5.88 14.41
CA ALA A 289 16.54 -6.44 13.10
C ALA A 289 15.69 -7.71 13.26
N ALA A 290 14.49 -7.70 12.72
CA ALA A 290 13.58 -8.84 12.79
C ALA A 290 13.33 -9.44 11.40
N ARG A 291 13.22 -10.76 11.35
CA ARG A 291 12.77 -11.52 10.19
C ARG A 291 11.81 -12.62 10.63
N ALA A 292 10.91 -13.00 9.75
CA ALA A 292 10.08 -14.18 9.95
C ALA A 292 10.89 -15.47 9.70
N GLY A 293 10.40 -16.59 10.22
CA GLY A 293 10.96 -17.91 9.91
C GLY A 293 10.61 -18.41 8.49
N ARG A 294 9.71 -17.71 7.81
CA ARG A 294 9.33 -17.93 6.40
C ARG A 294 9.58 -16.65 5.62
N GLU A 295 10.03 -16.80 4.38
CA GLU A 295 10.16 -15.68 3.45
C GLU A 295 8.79 -15.06 3.16
N ASN A 296 8.80 -13.77 2.84
CA ASN A 296 7.60 -13.07 2.38
C ASN A 296 7.23 -13.55 0.98
N ASP A 297 5.94 -13.62 0.73
CA ASP A 297 5.40 -14.11 -0.54
C ASP A 297 4.27 -13.20 -1.02
N VAL A 298 4.63 -11.92 -1.22
CA VAL A 298 3.69 -10.87 -1.64
C VAL A 298 3.12 -11.15 -3.03
N ALA A 299 3.97 -11.61 -3.95
CA ALA A 299 3.53 -11.91 -5.31
C ALA A 299 2.59 -13.11 -5.37
N ALA A 300 2.83 -14.17 -4.57
CA ALA A 300 1.89 -15.30 -4.49
C ALA A 300 0.61 -14.94 -3.74
N ALA A 301 0.64 -14.02 -2.78
CA ALA A 301 -0.60 -13.50 -2.18
C ALA A 301 -1.45 -12.78 -3.24
N LEU A 302 -0.82 -11.98 -4.12
CA LEU A 302 -1.49 -11.38 -5.25
C LEU A 302 -2.13 -12.43 -6.16
N ARG A 303 -1.40 -13.49 -6.54
CA ARG A 303 -1.95 -14.59 -7.34
C ARG A 303 -3.18 -15.24 -6.70
N ARG A 304 -3.12 -15.55 -5.38
CA ARG A 304 -4.26 -16.11 -4.63
C ARG A 304 -5.46 -15.16 -4.69
N ARG A 305 -5.23 -13.88 -4.49
CA ARG A 305 -6.29 -12.85 -4.55
C ARG A 305 -6.91 -12.76 -5.95
N LEU A 306 -6.11 -12.70 -7.01
CA LEU A 306 -6.57 -12.70 -8.40
C LEU A 306 -7.44 -13.93 -8.71
N SER A 307 -7.04 -15.11 -8.21
CA SER A 307 -7.78 -16.37 -8.39
C SER A 307 -9.17 -16.35 -7.74
N SER A 308 -9.34 -15.60 -6.65
CA SER A 308 -10.63 -15.41 -5.97
C SER A 308 -11.46 -14.28 -6.60
N LEU A 309 -10.80 -13.22 -7.09
CA LEU A 309 -11.46 -12.07 -7.70
C LEU A 309 -12.12 -12.41 -9.03
N ALA A 310 -11.40 -13.09 -9.92
CA ALA A 310 -11.88 -13.35 -11.27
C ALA A 310 -13.30 -13.97 -11.30
N PRO A 311 -13.59 -15.08 -10.59
CA PRO A 311 -14.93 -15.68 -10.63
C PRO A 311 -15.97 -14.89 -9.82
N SER A 312 -15.58 -14.06 -8.87
CA SER A 312 -16.51 -13.30 -8.02
C SER A 312 -16.86 -11.92 -8.57
N ARG A 313 -15.97 -11.33 -9.38
CA ARG A 313 -16.07 -9.94 -9.82
C ARG A 313 -16.28 -9.79 -11.34
N LEU A 314 -16.14 -10.85 -12.14
CA LEU A 314 -16.38 -10.83 -13.58
C LEU A 314 -17.55 -11.73 -13.94
N THR A 315 -18.40 -11.28 -14.89
CA THR A 315 -19.58 -12.06 -15.27
C THR A 315 -19.25 -13.23 -16.18
N GLY A 316 -18.13 -13.16 -16.89
CA GLY A 316 -17.73 -14.13 -17.91
C GLY A 316 -18.48 -13.99 -19.23
N THR A 317 -19.35 -13.00 -19.38
CA THR A 317 -20.08 -12.72 -20.63
C THR A 317 -19.27 -11.83 -21.58
N ARG A 318 -18.28 -11.11 -21.04
CA ARG A 318 -17.37 -10.21 -21.74
C ARG A 318 -15.94 -10.47 -21.32
N PRO A 319 -14.93 -10.04 -22.11
CA PRO A 319 -13.53 -10.02 -21.67
C PRO A 319 -13.38 -9.25 -20.38
N GLY A 320 -12.70 -9.82 -19.38
CA GLY A 320 -12.49 -9.20 -18.08
C GLY A 320 -11.07 -8.67 -17.91
N ILE A 321 -10.91 -7.52 -17.27
CA ILE A 321 -9.65 -6.95 -16.83
C ILE A 321 -9.67 -6.87 -15.31
N LEU A 322 -8.64 -7.40 -14.65
CA LEU A 322 -8.43 -7.23 -13.22
C LEU A 322 -7.44 -6.09 -13.01
N ALA A 323 -7.92 -4.96 -12.51
CA ALA A 323 -7.09 -3.81 -12.19
C ALA A 323 -6.78 -3.79 -10.69
N VAL A 324 -5.54 -4.11 -10.31
CA VAL A 324 -5.14 -4.24 -8.91
C VAL A 324 -4.13 -3.17 -8.51
N LEU A 325 -4.29 -2.64 -7.31
CA LEU A 325 -3.32 -1.77 -6.68
C LEU A 325 -2.71 -2.49 -5.50
N VAL A 326 -1.38 -2.61 -5.50
CA VAL A 326 -0.63 -3.20 -4.39
C VAL A 326 -0.29 -2.10 -3.38
N GLU A 327 -0.93 -2.19 -2.20
CA GLU A 327 -0.73 -1.27 -1.08
C GLU A 327 0.30 -1.83 -0.09
N ASP A 328 0.77 -0.99 0.83
CA ASP A 328 1.71 -1.33 1.90
C ASP A 328 3.10 -1.79 1.43
N THR A 329 3.45 -1.53 0.17
CA THR A 329 4.82 -1.66 -0.33
C THR A 329 5.59 -0.35 -0.14
N ASP A 330 6.91 -0.42 0.09
CA ASP A 330 7.79 0.73 -0.09
C ASP A 330 8.39 0.77 -1.52
N ARG A 331 9.12 1.84 -1.84
CA ARG A 331 9.72 2.02 -3.17
C ARG A 331 10.67 0.89 -3.55
N THR A 332 11.51 0.47 -2.63
CA THR A 332 12.52 -0.56 -2.87
C THR A 332 11.87 -1.92 -3.08
N GLU A 333 10.88 -2.25 -2.28
CA GLU A 333 10.13 -3.50 -2.39
C GLU A 333 9.33 -3.55 -3.69
N TRP A 334 8.58 -2.47 -4.03
CA TRP A 334 7.83 -2.40 -5.29
C TRP A 334 8.74 -2.56 -6.51
N ARG A 335 9.90 -1.89 -6.51
CA ARG A 335 10.90 -2.06 -7.55
C ARG A 335 11.45 -3.49 -7.60
N SER A 336 11.79 -4.08 -6.45
CA SER A 336 12.31 -5.45 -6.36
C SER A 336 11.33 -6.48 -6.91
N LEU A 337 10.03 -6.39 -6.56
CA LEU A 337 8.98 -7.28 -7.08
C LEU A 337 8.89 -7.26 -8.61
N ARG A 338 9.18 -6.10 -9.23
CA ARG A 338 9.20 -5.95 -10.70
C ARG A 338 10.51 -6.43 -11.31
N GLU A 339 11.66 -5.97 -10.80
CA GLU A 339 12.99 -6.27 -11.36
C GLU A 339 13.37 -7.75 -11.24
N ARG A 340 12.90 -8.43 -10.20
CA ARG A 340 13.07 -9.87 -10.01
C ARG A 340 12.06 -10.71 -10.75
N LEU A 341 11.14 -10.08 -11.48
CA LEU A 341 10.05 -10.73 -12.21
C LEU A 341 9.11 -11.57 -11.34
N GLU A 342 9.13 -11.38 -10.02
CA GLU A 342 8.26 -12.12 -9.09
C GLU A 342 6.79 -11.82 -9.36
N LEU A 343 6.47 -10.52 -9.53
CA LEU A 343 5.12 -10.06 -9.90
C LEU A 343 4.67 -10.65 -11.24
N GLU A 344 5.54 -10.59 -12.24
CA GLU A 344 5.25 -11.12 -13.58
C GLU A 344 5.05 -12.63 -13.54
N GLY A 345 5.94 -13.37 -12.87
CA GLY A 345 5.85 -14.83 -12.75
C GLY A 345 4.54 -15.30 -12.13
N GLU A 346 4.12 -14.70 -11.02
CA GLU A 346 2.90 -15.06 -10.32
C GLU A 346 1.63 -14.68 -11.10
N ILE A 347 1.63 -13.55 -11.80
CA ILE A 347 0.49 -13.15 -12.64
C ILE A 347 0.41 -14.04 -13.89
N ARG A 348 1.53 -14.33 -14.55
CA ARG A 348 1.54 -15.25 -15.70
C ARG A 348 1.08 -16.65 -15.27
N GLN A 349 1.49 -17.12 -14.10
CA GLN A 349 1.00 -18.38 -13.55
C GLN A 349 -0.52 -18.33 -13.30
N PHE A 350 -1.06 -17.26 -12.69
CA PHE A 350 -2.50 -17.08 -12.54
C PHE A 350 -3.24 -17.18 -13.89
N LEU A 351 -2.73 -16.53 -14.94
CA LEU A 351 -3.36 -16.51 -16.25
C LEU A 351 -3.43 -17.90 -16.92
N THR A 352 -2.72 -18.91 -16.42
CA THR A 352 -2.86 -20.31 -16.85
C THR A 352 -3.99 -21.08 -16.15
N TYR A 353 -4.57 -20.51 -15.09
CA TYR A 353 -5.59 -21.20 -14.29
C TYR A 353 -6.97 -21.15 -14.94
N ALA A 354 -7.80 -22.13 -14.62
CA ALA A 354 -9.19 -22.19 -15.07
C ALA A 354 -10.01 -20.96 -14.62
N SER A 355 -9.70 -20.41 -13.44
CA SER A 355 -10.33 -19.18 -12.91
C SER A 355 -10.03 -17.94 -13.75
N ALA A 356 -8.96 -17.94 -14.55
CA ALA A 356 -8.56 -16.82 -15.40
C ALA A 356 -9.13 -16.89 -16.82
N ARG A 357 -10.02 -17.85 -17.13
CA ARG A 357 -10.57 -18.01 -18.50
C ARG A 357 -11.28 -16.78 -19.02
N THR A 358 -11.92 -16.02 -18.13
CA THR A 358 -12.63 -14.78 -18.45
C THR A 358 -11.74 -13.54 -18.44
N VAL A 359 -10.48 -13.68 -18.01
CA VAL A 359 -9.54 -12.59 -17.85
C VAL A 359 -8.72 -12.42 -19.11
N VAL A 360 -8.86 -11.27 -19.77
CA VAL A 360 -8.06 -10.88 -20.94
C VAL A 360 -6.75 -10.21 -20.56
N ALA A 361 -6.73 -9.48 -19.44
CA ALA A 361 -5.53 -8.83 -18.90
C ALA A 361 -5.62 -8.61 -17.38
N VAL A 362 -4.44 -8.51 -16.76
CA VAL A 362 -4.27 -8.02 -15.38
C VAL A 362 -3.45 -6.74 -15.46
N THR A 363 -3.86 -5.69 -14.75
CA THR A 363 -3.06 -4.47 -14.57
C THR A 363 -2.69 -4.30 -13.12
N CYS A 364 -1.45 -3.90 -12.86
CA CYS A 364 -0.92 -3.68 -11.52
C CYS A 364 -0.33 -2.29 -11.38
N ALA A 365 -0.64 -1.64 -10.27
CA ALA A 365 -0.06 -0.36 -9.88
C ALA A 365 0.22 -0.36 -8.37
N SER A 366 0.98 0.60 -7.90
CA SER A 366 1.20 0.89 -6.49
C SER A 366 0.78 2.32 -6.16
N ARG A 367 0.99 2.73 -4.91
CA ARG A 367 0.82 4.13 -4.51
C ARG A 367 1.71 5.10 -5.30
N LEU A 368 2.84 4.65 -5.81
CA LEU A 368 3.75 5.52 -6.59
C LEU A 368 3.06 5.98 -7.88
N GLU A 369 2.46 5.05 -8.60
CA GLU A 369 1.70 5.35 -9.81
C GLU A 369 0.40 6.10 -9.51
N LEU A 370 -0.29 5.75 -8.40
CA LEU A 370 -1.51 6.43 -7.98
C LEU A 370 -1.26 7.91 -7.68
N PHE A 371 -0.13 8.24 -7.07
CA PHE A 371 0.26 9.61 -6.74
C PHE A 371 1.08 10.29 -7.83
N GLY A 372 1.18 9.71 -9.02
CA GLY A 372 1.87 10.31 -10.16
C GLY A 372 3.37 10.50 -9.94
N MET A 373 3.97 9.66 -9.08
CA MET A 373 5.41 9.67 -8.89
C MET A 373 6.08 9.14 -10.17
N SER A 374 7.15 9.82 -10.58
CA SER A 374 7.99 9.41 -11.72
C SER A 374 9.36 8.96 -11.22
N GLY A 375 10.07 8.21 -12.04
CA GLY A 375 11.43 7.76 -11.74
C GLY A 375 11.55 6.24 -11.82
N PRO A 376 12.71 5.67 -11.47
CA PRO A 376 12.97 4.23 -11.64
C PRO A 376 12.08 3.34 -10.77
N ASP A 377 11.51 3.90 -9.71
CA ASP A 377 10.69 3.16 -8.75
C ASP A 377 9.23 2.99 -9.21
N ALA A 378 8.74 3.86 -10.11
CA ALA A 378 7.39 3.80 -10.65
C ALA A 378 7.37 3.18 -12.06
N VAL A 379 6.23 2.66 -12.48
CA VAL A 379 6.01 2.18 -13.84
C VAL A 379 5.79 3.38 -14.77
N ALA A 380 6.60 3.50 -15.83
CA ALA A 380 6.59 4.66 -16.73
C ALA A 380 5.21 4.92 -17.37
N GLU A 381 4.45 3.87 -17.67
CA GLU A 381 3.12 3.94 -18.25
C GLU A 381 2.00 4.09 -17.21
N GLY A 382 2.36 4.23 -15.93
CA GLY A 382 1.43 4.38 -14.82
C GLY A 382 0.82 3.08 -14.30
N GLU A 383 0.91 1.99 -15.02
CA GLU A 383 0.49 0.65 -14.58
C GLU A 383 1.27 -0.43 -15.34
N TYR A 384 1.50 -1.55 -14.68
CA TYR A 384 2.10 -2.75 -15.27
C TYR A 384 0.99 -3.62 -15.83
N ARG A 385 1.09 -4.01 -17.13
CA ARG A 385 0.02 -4.77 -17.81
C ARG A 385 0.52 -6.14 -18.22
N PHE A 386 -0.35 -7.15 -18.03
CA PHE A 386 -0.09 -8.55 -18.35
C PHE A 386 -1.25 -9.09 -19.17
N ARG A 387 -1.02 -9.26 -20.48
CA ARG A 387 -1.99 -9.83 -21.40
C ARG A 387 -2.11 -11.33 -21.20
N ASN A 388 -3.32 -11.86 -21.26
CA ASN A 388 -3.57 -13.31 -21.34
C ASN A 388 -3.58 -13.77 -22.80
N PRO A 389 -2.49 -14.34 -23.33
CA PRO A 389 -2.39 -14.71 -24.74
C PRO A 389 -3.35 -15.83 -25.15
N ALA A 390 -3.85 -16.60 -24.17
CA ALA A 390 -4.79 -17.70 -24.38
C ALA A 390 -6.25 -17.22 -24.52
N HIS A 391 -6.55 -15.96 -24.08
CA HIS A 391 -7.91 -15.44 -24.17
C HIS A 391 -8.27 -15.02 -25.61
N PRO A 392 -9.44 -15.41 -26.16
CA PRO A 392 -9.79 -15.10 -27.56
C PRO A 392 -9.70 -13.62 -27.93
N ALA A 393 -10.15 -12.73 -27.02
CA ALA A 393 -10.14 -11.30 -27.23
C ALA A 393 -8.77 -10.62 -26.99
N ALA A 394 -7.71 -11.37 -26.64
CA ALA A 394 -6.40 -10.78 -26.35
C ALA A 394 -5.74 -10.14 -27.60
N LYS A 395 -6.18 -10.50 -28.79
CA LYS A 395 -5.70 -9.96 -30.06
C LYS A 395 -6.67 -8.95 -30.68
N ASP A 396 -7.77 -8.62 -30.01
CA ASP A 396 -8.76 -7.67 -30.53
C ASP A 396 -8.16 -6.26 -30.59
N PRO A 397 -8.14 -5.61 -31.77
CA PRO A 397 -7.61 -4.26 -31.91
C PRO A 397 -8.37 -3.22 -31.09
N GLY A 398 -9.66 -3.43 -30.83
CA GLY A 398 -10.48 -2.56 -30.00
C GLY A 398 -9.98 -2.53 -28.56
N LEU A 399 -9.50 -3.66 -28.03
CA LEU A 399 -8.99 -3.78 -26.66
C LEU A 399 -7.48 -3.53 -26.54
N ALA A 400 -6.75 -3.48 -27.65
CA ALA A 400 -5.28 -3.38 -27.65
C ALA A 400 -4.71 -2.33 -26.67
N PRO A 401 -5.23 -1.08 -26.55
CA PRO A 401 -4.67 -0.09 -25.65
C PRO A 401 -4.74 -0.47 -24.17
N SER A 402 -5.70 -1.35 -23.79
CA SER A 402 -5.91 -1.77 -22.40
C SER A 402 -5.27 -3.11 -22.06
N VAL A 403 -4.95 -3.94 -23.07
CA VAL A 403 -4.48 -5.31 -22.85
C VAL A 403 -3.03 -5.56 -23.29
N LEU A 404 -2.44 -4.71 -24.15
CA LEU A 404 -1.04 -4.88 -24.54
C LEU A 404 -0.14 -4.79 -23.31
N SER A 405 0.75 -5.76 -23.18
CA SER A 405 1.70 -5.81 -22.08
C SER A 405 2.69 -4.64 -22.16
N SER A 406 3.13 -4.15 -21.02
CA SER A 406 4.12 -3.07 -20.93
C SER A 406 5.51 -3.50 -21.42
N ASN A 407 5.72 -4.81 -21.61
CA ASN A 407 6.98 -5.43 -22.06
C ASN A 407 6.88 -6.08 -23.44
N ASP A 408 5.80 -5.88 -24.18
CA ASP A 408 5.64 -6.35 -25.57
C ASP A 408 6.25 -5.40 -26.59
#